data_35fa955827fe3b0a5e1cf2d0e14031e4
#
_entry.id   35fa955827fe3b0a5e1cf2d0e14031e4
#
_cell.length_a   1.000
_cell.length_b   1.000
_cell.length_c   1.000
_cell.angle_alpha   90.00
_cell.angle_beta   90.00
_cell.angle_gamma   90.00
#
_symmetry.space_group_name_H-M   'P 1'
#
loop_
_entity.id
_entity.type
_entity.pdbx_description
1 polymer ?
#
loop_
_entity_poly.entity_id
_entity_poly.type
_entity_poly.pdbx_seq_one_letter_code
_entity_poly.pdbx_strand_id
1 'polypeptide(L)'
;MKALITGASSGIGKEIARYLAELGYDLILVSRSTDKLNKLKEELSNVNVRVITLDFSRESDSMDLYEHIKNENEQIDFLVNNAGFGAYGKFLDVPLERELELIHTNVSTVHILTKLFLKDMAERNSGYILNVGSAAGFLAGPTFASYYASKNYVVRLTQAIHEEMRRDNKNVKVSVLCPGPVKTNFNNVADVKFCIRGLDPKFVARYA
;
A
#
# COMPACT_ATOMS: atom_id res chain seq x y z
N MET A 1 -12.83 2.25 -15.09
CA MET A 1 -12.53 2.14 -13.64
C MET A 1 -11.14 2.69 -13.39
N LYS A 2 -10.90 3.28 -12.21
CA LYS A 2 -9.62 3.92 -11.88
C LYS A 2 -9.05 3.37 -10.58
N ALA A 3 -7.75 3.04 -10.58
CA ALA A 3 -7.04 2.56 -9.40
C ALA A 3 -5.96 3.54 -8.95
N LEU A 4 -5.87 3.78 -7.64
CA LEU A 4 -4.78 4.52 -7.00
C LEU A 4 -3.88 3.55 -6.26
N ILE A 5 -2.58 3.59 -6.55
CA ILE A 5 -1.60 2.64 -6.00
C ILE A 5 -0.46 3.40 -5.35
N THR A 6 -0.30 3.26 -4.04
CA THR A 6 0.83 3.81 -3.31
C THR A 6 2.03 2.85 -3.34
N GLY A 7 3.26 3.39 -3.37
CA GLY A 7 4.47 2.58 -3.47
C GLY A 7 4.61 1.84 -4.81
N ALA A 8 4.07 2.39 -5.90
CA ALA A 8 3.97 1.76 -7.22
C ALA A 8 5.30 1.66 -7.98
N SER A 9 6.39 2.26 -7.50
CA SER A 9 7.66 2.34 -8.23
C SER A 9 8.47 1.04 -8.26
N SER A 10 8.11 0.04 -7.44
CA SER A 10 8.87 -1.22 -7.36
C SER A 10 8.06 -2.35 -6.69
N GLY A 11 8.59 -3.57 -6.76
CA GLY A 11 8.08 -4.72 -6.01
C GLY A 11 6.62 -5.05 -6.26
N ILE A 12 5.90 -5.35 -5.20
CA ILE A 12 4.48 -5.76 -5.27
C ILE A 12 3.62 -4.68 -5.89
N GLY A 13 3.78 -3.41 -5.49
CA GLY A 13 2.99 -2.30 -6.01
C GLY A 13 3.16 -2.09 -7.53
N LYS A 14 4.38 -2.25 -8.05
CA LYS A 14 4.65 -2.22 -9.51
C LYS A 14 3.91 -3.35 -10.24
N GLU A 15 3.94 -4.56 -9.70
CA GLU A 15 3.30 -5.70 -10.33
C GLU A 15 1.76 -5.66 -10.21
N ILE A 16 1.22 -5.11 -9.10
CA ILE A 16 -0.22 -4.83 -8.99
C ILE A 16 -0.64 -3.79 -10.04
N ALA A 17 0.16 -2.73 -10.24
CA ALA A 17 -0.13 -1.73 -11.28
C ALA A 17 -0.19 -2.37 -12.68
N ARG A 18 0.75 -3.24 -13.02
CA ARG A 18 0.73 -4.00 -14.29
C ARG A 18 -0.51 -4.87 -14.42
N TYR A 19 -0.85 -5.59 -13.37
CA TYR A 19 -2.00 -6.49 -13.38
C TYR A 19 -3.33 -5.72 -13.51
N LEU A 20 -3.48 -4.59 -12.80
CA LEU A 20 -4.67 -3.75 -12.94
C LEU A 20 -4.77 -3.08 -14.32
N ALA A 21 -3.63 -2.72 -14.94
CA ALA A 21 -3.61 -2.25 -16.33
C ALA A 21 -4.05 -3.34 -17.31
N GLU A 22 -3.62 -4.60 -17.12
CA GLU A 22 -4.09 -5.76 -17.91
C GLU A 22 -5.62 -5.95 -17.79
N LEU A 23 -6.21 -5.60 -16.62
CA LEU A 23 -7.65 -5.63 -16.38
C LEU A 23 -8.39 -4.37 -16.89
N GLY A 24 -7.69 -3.41 -17.50
CA GLY A 24 -8.27 -2.20 -18.09
C GLY A 24 -8.55 -1.07 -17.10
N TYR A 25 -7.90 -1.04 -15.94
CA TYR A 25 -7.99 0.09 -15.03
C TYR A 25 -7.08 1.23 -15.49
N ASP A 26 -7.58 2.46 -15.52
CA ASP A 26 -6.75 3.66 -15.50
C ASP A 26 -6.04 3.77 -14.14
N LEU A 27 -4.81 4.28 -14.11
CA LEU A 27 -3.96 4.21 -12.93
C LEU A 27 -3.49 5.57 -12.45
N ILE A 28 -3.52 5.78 -11.14
CA ILE A 28 -2.76 6.83 -10.45
C ILE A 28 -1.67 6.15 -9.65
N LEU A 29 -0.42 6.36 -10.07
CA LEU A 29 0.76 5.75 -9.47
C LEU A 29 1.45 6.75 -8.55
N VAL A 30 1.59 6.39 -7.26
CA VAL A 30 2.15 7.29 -6.24
C VAL A 30 3.41 6.68 -5.65
N SER A 31 4.53 7.39 -5.67
CA SER A 31 5.76 7.07 -4.94
C SER A 31 6.75 8.24 -4.94
N ARG A 32 7.86 8.10 -4.22
CA ARG A 32 8.95 9.09 -4.17
C ARG A 32 9.81 9.14 -5.45
N SER A 33 9.81 8.08 -6.24
CA SER A 33 10.74 7.91 -7.38
C SER A 33 10.05 8.24 -8.70
N THR A 34 10.05 9.50 -9.09
CA THR A 34 9.43 10.00 -10.33
C THR A 34 9.92 9.24 -11.57
N ASP A 35 11.22 9.04 -11.70
CA ASP A 35 11.80 8.35 -12.87
C ASP A 35 11.31 6.91 -13.03
N LYS A 36 11.18 6.18 -11.89
CA LYS A 36 10.68 4.81 -11.92
C LYS A 36 9.19 4.75 -12.24
N LEU A 37 8.41 5.73 -11.77
CA LEU A 37 6.99 5.85 -12.10
C LEU A 37 6.80 6.19 -13.57
N ASN A 38 7.58 7.11 -14.13
CA ASN A 38 7.51 7.46 -15.55
C ASN A 38 7.88 6.28 -16.47
N LYS A 39 8.92 5.52 -16.12
CA LYS A 39 9.24 4.28 -16.84
C LYS A 39 8.11 3.27 -16.80
N LEU A 40 7.47 3.11 -15.64
CA LEU A 40 6.30 2.23 -15.52
C LEU A 40 5.11 2.75 -16.34
N LYS A 41 4.86 4.06 -16.35
CA LYS A 41 3.86 4.68 -17.20
C LYS A 41 4.10 4.40 -18.69
N GLU A 42 5.34 4.50 -19.17
CA GLU A 42 5.71 4.18 -20.55
C GLU A 42 5.46 2.69 -20.89
N GLU A 43 5.70 1.79 -19.92
CA GLU A 43 5.41 0.36 -20.05
C GLU A 43 3.91 0.06 -20.18
N LEU A 44 3.04 0.89 -19.57
CA LEU A 44 1.58 0.67 -19.46
C LEU A 44 0.78 1.52 -20.46
N SER A 45 1.12 1.44 -21.72
CA SER A 45 0.53 2.26 -22.79
C SER A 45 -0.90 1.90 -23.19
N ASN A 46 -1.47 0.83 -22.64
CA ASN A 46 -2.82 0.35 -22.93
C ASN A 46 -3.92 0.99 -22.07
N VAL A 47 -3.55 1.78 -21.06
CA VAL A 47 -4.47 2.49 -20.15
C VAL A 47 -3.95 3.90 -19.86
N ASN A 48 -4.81 4.78 -19.32
CA ASN A 48 -4.36 6.08 -18.88
C ASN A 48 -3.59 5.97 -17.56
N VAL A 49 -2.36 6.48 -17.52
CA VAL A 49 -1.51 6.45 -16.33
C VAL A 49 -1.11 7.86 -15.93
N ARG A 50 -1.49 8.25 -14.72
CA ARG A 50 -1.04 9.47 -14.07
C ARG A 50 0.00 9.13 -12.99
N VAL A 51 1.00 9.99 -12.87
CA VAL A 51 2.08 9.86 -11.89
C VAL A 51 1.98 11.00 -10.88
N ILE A 52 2.05 10.67 -9.60
CA ILE A 52 2.14 11.63 -8.50
C ILE A 52 3.41 11.29 -7.69
N THR A 53 4.34 12.25 -7.64
CA THR A 53 5.53 12.12 -6.79
C THR A 53 5.20 12.59 -5.39
N LEU A 54 5.24 11.69 -4.41
CA LEU A 54 4.92 11.99 -3.03
C LEU A 54 5.71 11.11 -2.06
N ASP A 55 6.15 11.71 -0.96
CA ASP A 55 6.73 11.01 0.18
C ASP A 55 5.71 11.01 1.33
N PHE A 56 5.40 9.84 1.87
CA PHE A 56 4.47 9.69 2.99
C PHE A 56 5.19 9.77 4.35
N SER A 57 6.17 10.66 4.49
CA SER A 57 6.90 10.84 5.74
C SER A 57 6.15 11.68 6.78
N ARG A 58 5.08 12.39 6.36
CA ARG A 58 4.25 13.24 7.23
C ARG A 58 2.77 12.89 7.05
N GLU A 59 1.96 13.12 8.09
CA GLU A 59 0.51 12.87 8.04
C GLU A 59 -0.20 13.73 7.00
N SER A 60 0.21 15.00 6.85
CA SER A 60 -0.34 15.91 5.84
C SER A 60 -0.27 15.34 4.43
N ASP A 61 0.80 14.61 4.09
CA ASP A 61 1.02 14.11 2.73
C ASP A 61 -0.12 13.19 2.26
N SER A 62 -0.68 12.39 3.17
CA SER A 62 -1.82 11.51 2.85
C SER A 62 -3.14 12.27 2.69
N MET A 63 -3.36 13.30 3.50
CA MET A 63 -4.54 14.17 3.39
C MET A 63 -4.45 15.00 2.11
N ASP A 64 -3.29 15.60 1.84
CA ASP A 64 -3.04 16.39 0.64
C ASP A 64 -3.25 15.58 -0.64
N LEU A 65 -2.84 14.30 -0.65
CA LEU A 65 -3.12 13.40 -1.76
C LEU A 65 -4.63 13.19 -1.97
N TYR A 66 -5.36 12.93 -0.90
CA TYR A 66 -6.81 12.74 -0.99
C TYR A 66 -7.51 14.01 -1.50
N GLU A 67 -7.19 15.18 -0.91
CA GLU A 67 -7.77 16.45 -1.32
C GLU A 67 -7.43 16.79 -2.78
N HIS A 68 -6.22 16.51 -3.20
CA HIS A 68 -5.80 16.70 -4.59
C HIS A 68 -6.64 15.86 -5.57
N ILE A 69 -6.89 14.59 -5.25
CA ILE A 69 -7.75 13.70 -6.05
C ILE A 69 -9.21 14.21 -6.06
N LYS A 70 -9.72 14.65 -4.90
CA LYS A 70 -11.11 15.16 -4.78
C LYS A 70 -11.31 16.45 -5.56
N ASN A 71 -10.36 17.38 -5.49
CA ASN A 71 -10.44 18.67 -6.19
C ASN A 71 -10.46 18.51 -7.72
N GLU A 72 -9.91 17.42 -8.23
CA GLU A 72 -9.97 17.09 -9.66
C GLU A 72 -11.23 16.29 -10.04
N ASN A 73 -12.15 16.08 -9.09
CA ASN A 73 -13.38 15.28 -9.27
C ASN A 73 -13.09 13.84 -9.75
N GLU A 74 -11.93 13.29 -9.34
CA GLU A 74 -11.54 11.95 -9.72
C GLU A 74 -12.16 10.89 -8.79
N GLN A 75 -12.92 9.96 -9.35
CA GLN A 75 -13.42 8.81 -8.63
C GLN A 75 -12.40 7.68 -8.62
N ILE A 76 -12.04 7.20 -7.43
CA ILE A 76 -11.17 6.03 -7.26
C ILE A 76 -12.03 4.79 -6.98
N ASP A 77 -12.00 3.84 -7.89
CA ASP A 77 -12.74 2.57 -7.77
C ASP A 77 -11.94 1.51 -7.01
N PHE A 78 -10.60 1.59 -7.08
CA PHE A 78 -9.72 0.67 -6.38
C PHE A 78 -8.55 1.43 -5.71
N LEU A 79 -8.48 1.38 -4.39
CA LEU A 79 -7.34 1.89 -3.61
C LEU A 79 -6.41 0.74 -3.23
N VAL A 80 -5.12 0.87 -3.56
CA VAL A 80 -4.06 -0.06 -3.14
C VAL A 80 -3.07 0.65 -2.22
N ASN A 81 -3.18 0.41 -0.92
CA ASN A 81 -2.24 0.89 0.08
C ASN A 81 -1.06 -0.09 0.18
N ASN A 82 -0.03 0.14 -0.65
CA ASN A 82 1.15 -0.72 -0.72
C ASN A 82 2.44 -0.01 -0.25
N ALA A 83 2.47 1.32 -0.19
CA ALA A 83 3.63 2.05 0.34
C ALA A 83 3.99 1.54 1.74
N GLY A 84 5.27 1.26 1.95
CA GLY A 84 5.76 0.77 3.22
C GLY A 84 7.20 0.28 3.14
N PHE A 85 7.86 0.25 4.27
CA PHE A 85 9.22 -0.26 4.41
C PHE A 85 9.45 -0.89 5.78
N GLY A 86 10.62 -1.47 5.99
CA GLY A 86 11.06 -2.01 7.27
C GLY A 86 12.32 -1.33 7.78
N ALA A 87 12.56 -1.44 9.09
CA ALA A 87 13.79 -1.05 9.75
C ALA A 87 14.26 -2.23 10.61
N TYR A 88 15.38 -2.83 10.22
CA TYR A 88 15.96 -3.97 10.92
C TYR A 88 17.02 -3.48 11.92
N GLY A 89 17.01 -4.04 13.11
CA GLY A 89 17.92 -3.73 14.20
C GLY A 89 17.25 -4.00 15.55
N LYS A 90 18.04 -4.07 16.63
CA LYS A 90 17.47 -4.10 17.98
C LYS A 90 16.72 -2.80 18.23
N PHE A 91 15.63 -2.84 18.97
CA PHE A 91 14.78 -1.68 19.23
C PHE A 91 15.56 -0.48 19.82
N LEU A 92 16.57 -0.77 20.64
CA LEU A 92 17.42 0.28 21.23
C LEU A 92 18.43 0.89 20.24
N ASP A 93 18.71 0.23 19.12
CA ASP A 93 19.77 0.62 18.18
C ASP A 93 19.20 1.32 16.92
N VAL A 94 17.91 1.11 16.61
CA VAL A 94 17.26 1.77 15.47
C VAL A 94 16.98 3.24 15.84
N PRO A 95 17.41 4.23 15.03
CA PRO A 95 17.12 5.62 15.28
C PRO A 95 15.61 5.90 15.37
N LEU A 96 15.20 6.69 16.36
CA LEU A 96 13.78 7.03 16.59
C LEU A 96 13.13 7.64 15.34
N GLU A 97 13.83 8.52 14.65
CA GLU A 97 13.36 9.17 13.43
C GLU A 97 13.00 8.15 12.36
N ARG A 98 13.81 7.09 12.24
CA ARG A 98 13.55 6.00 11.27
C ARG A 98 12.33 5.17 11.64
N GLU A 99 12.09 4.97 12.93
CA GLU A 99 10.89 4.29 13.43
C GLU A 99 9.63 5.15 13.22
N LEU A 100 9.72 6.45 13.47
CA LEU A 100 8.61 7.38 13.22
C LEU A 100 8.27 7.47 11.73
N GLU A 101 9.25 7.55 10.82
CA GLU A 101 9.02 7.45 9.38
C GLU A 101 8.30 6.16 9.00
N LEU A 102 8.70 5.03 9.60
CA LEU A 102 8.07 3.74 9.38
C LEU A 102 6.61 3.75 9.85
N ILE A 103 6.35 4.28 11.04
CA ILE A 103 4.99 4.36 11.60
C ILE A 103 4.12 5.26 10.71
N HIS A 104 4.62 6.44 10.31
CA HIS A 104 3.88 7.31 9.40
C HIS A 104 3.56 6.62 8.08
N THR A 105 4.55 6.01 7.44
CA THR A 105 4.34 5.36 6.13
C THR A 105 3.47 4.10 6.23
N ASN A 106 3.76 3.21 7.20
CA ASN A 106 3.10 1.90 7.25
C ASN A 106 1.76 1.91 7.98
N VAL A 107 1.53 2.88 8.88
CA VAL A 107 0.34 2.94 9.73
C VAL A 107 -0.51 4.16 9.39
N SER A 108 -0.01 5.38 9.62
CA SER A 108 -0.80 6.61 9.45
C SER A 108 -1.31 6.77 8.02
N THR A 109 -0.44 6.59 7.02
CA THR A 109 -0.83 6.66 5.60
C THR A 109 -1.93 5.65 5.24
N VAL A 110 -1.76 4.38 5.65
CA VAL A 110 -2.76 3.34 5.40
C VAL A 110 -4.07 3.67 6.08
N HIS A 111 -4.03 4.12 7.33
CA HIS A 111 -5.22 4.51 8.10
C HIS A 111 -5.96 5.66 7.43
N ILE A 112 -5.25 6.77 7.14
CA ILE A 112 -5.83 7.99 6.57
C ILE A 112 -6.46 7.71 5.20
N LEU A 113 -5.70 7.13 4.28
CA LEU A 113 -6.20 6.85 2.93
C LEU A 113 -7.36 5.85 2.96
N THR A 114 -7.26 4.78 3.77
CA THR A 114 -8.37 3.83 3.95
C THR A 114 -9.61 4.56 4.45
N LYS A 115 -9.51 5.39 5.50
CA LYS A 115 -10.65 6.09 6.11
C LYS A 115 -11.33 7.04 5.12
N LEU A 116 -10.54 7.84 4.40
CA LEU A 116 -11.07 8.87 3.51
C LEU A 116 -11.73 8.26 2.26
N PHE A 117 -11.02 7.37 1.56
CA PHE A 117 -11.58 6.72 0.37
C PHE A 117 -12.70 5.74 0.70
N LEU A 118 -12.67 5.07 1.86
CA LEU A 118 -13.77 4.20 2.31
C LEU A 118 -15.06 4.98 2.49
N LYS A 119 -14.99 6.21 3.03
CA LYS A 119 -16.17 7.07 3.18
C LYS A 119 -16.82 7.32 1.81
N ASP A 120 -16.06 7.75 0.82
CA ASP A 120 -16.56 7.98 -0.53
C ASP A 120 -17.14 6.70 -1.17
N MET A 121 -16.43 5.57 -0.99
CA MET A 121 -16.86 4.27 -1.50
C MET A 121 -18.14 3.77 -0.82
N ALA A 122 -18.28 3.97 0.49
CA ALA A 122 -19.47 3.60 1.24
C ALA A 122 -20.69 4.46 0.90
N GLU A 123 -20.50 5.75 0.63
CA GLU A 123 -21.55 6.67 0.18
C GLU A 123 -22.13 6.22 -1.17
N ARG A 124 -21.27 5.89 -2.15
CA ARG A 124 -21.71 5.39 -3.46
C ARG A 124 -21.99 3.89 -3.52
N ASN A 125 -21.81 3.19 -2.40
CA ASN A 125 -21.99 1.74 -2.24
C ASN A 125 -21.21 0.90 -3.27
N SER A 126 -19.99 1.31 -3.61
CA SER A 126 -19.12 0.61 -4.58
C SER A 126 -17.66 0.99 -4.39
N GLY A 127 -16.77 0.01 -4.44
CA GLY A 127 -15.31 0.22 -4.41
C GLY A 127 -14.54 -0.95 -3.82
N TYR A 128 -13.23 -0.91 -4.02
CA TYR A 128 -12.28 -1.90 -3.53
C TYR A 128 -11.13 -1.22 -2.79
N ILE A 129 -10.78 -1.73 -1.62
CA ILE A 129 -9.58 -1.32 -0.89
C ILE A 129 -8.73 -2.56 -0.61
N LEU A 130 -7.49 -2.52 -1.07
CA LEU A 130 -6.46 -3.51 -0.77
C LEU A 130 -5.37 -2.88 0.09
N ASN A 131 -5.22 -3.37 1.31
CA ASN A 131 -4.11 -3.00 2.17
C ASN A 131 -3.01 -4.07 2.10
N VAL A 132 -1.77 -3.67 1.85
CA VAL A 132 -0.66 -4.63 1.82
C VAL A 132 -0.08 -4.77 3.23
N GLY A 133 -0.53 -5.83 3.88
CA GLY A 133 0.00 -6.32 5.16
C GLY A 133 1.31 -7.10 5.00
N SER A 134 1.45 -8.15 5.77
CA SER A 134 2.55 -9.13 5.70
C SER A 134 2.23 -10.33 6.59
N ALA A 135 2.84 -11.48 6.35
CA ALA A 135 2.89 -12.59 7.31
C ALA A 135 3.45 -12.14 8.68
N ALA A 136 4.32 -11.12 8.70
CA ALA A 136 4.80 -10.45 9.90
C ALA A 136 3.68 -9.89 10.79
N GLY A 137 2.51 -9.56 10.22
CA GLY A 137 1.36 -9.06 10.96
C GLY A 137 0.67 -10.06 11.90
N PHE A 138 1.12 -11.31 11.94
CA PHE A 138 0.58 -12.36 12.81
C PHE A 138 1.54 -12.78 13.93
N LEU A 139 2.73 -12.20 13.99
CA LEU A 139 3.82 -12.63 14.87
C LEU A 139 4.43 -11.44 15.60
N ALA A 140 5.20 -11.72 16.66
CA ALA A 140 6.17 -10.78 17.22
C ALA A 140 7.53 -11.02 16.55
N GLY A 141 8.21 -9.95 16.13
CA GLY A 141 9.50 -10.03 15.43
C GLY A 141 10.62 -9.32 16.18
N PRO A 142 11.40 -10.02 17.05
CA PRO A 142 12.61 -9.45 17.61
C PRO A 142 13.53 -8.91 16.51
N THR A 143 14.22 -7.82 16.75
CA THR A 143 15.05 -7.07 15.78
C THR A 143 14.29 -6.46 14.60
N PHE A 144 12.95 -6.53 14.59
CA PHE A 144 12.11 -5.95 13.55
C PHE A 144 10.78 -5.46 14.14
N ALA A 145 10.82 -5.02 15.42
CA ALA A 145 9.67 -4.79 16.29
C ALA A 145 8.64 -3.84 15.65
N SER A 146 9.05 -2.64 15.26
CA SER A 146 8.16 -1.62 14.70
C SER A 146 7.51 -2.05 13.37
N TYR A 147 8.24 -2.79 12.53
CA TYR A 147 7.68 -3.33 11.30
C TYR A 147 6.59 -4.36 11.57
N TYR A 148 6.84 -5.36 12.44
CA TYR A 148 5.86 -6.39 12.78
C TYR A 148 4.61 -5.77 13.41
N ALA A 149 4.80 -4.83 14.35
CA ALA A 149 3.71 -4.08 14.97
C ALA A 149 2.88 -3.31 13.94
N SER A 150 3.55 -2.61 13.00
CA SER A 150 2.87 -1.86 11.94
C SER A 150 2.04 -2.77 11.03
N LYS A 151 2.56 -3.94 10.67
CA LYS A 151 1.82 -4.90 9.83
C LYS A 151 0.70 -5.61 10.57
N ASN A 152 0.83 -5.83 11.89
CA ASN A 152 -0.28 -6.30 12.72
C ASN A 152 -1.41 -5.27 12.74
N TYR A 153 -1.09 -3.98 12.93
CA TYR A 153 -2.07 -2.91 12.86
C TYR A 153 -2.87 -2.96 11.55
N VAL A 154 -2.19 -3.01 10.41
CA VAL A 154 -2.83 -3.04 9.09
C VAL A 154 -3.75 -4.26 8.93
N VAL A 155 -3.31 -5.43 9.37
CA VAL A 155 -4.11 -6.66 9.31
C VAL A 155 -5.38 -6.51 10.14
N ARG A 156 -5.27 -6.09 11.41
CA ARG A 156 -6.43 -6.01 12.30
C ARG A 156 -7.40 -4.91 11.90
N LEU A 157 -6.89 -3.74 11.53
CA LEU A 157 -7.71 -2.65 11.02
C LEU A 157 -8.54 -3.12 9.81
N THR A 158 -7.89 -3.76 8.84
CA THR A 158 -8.55 -4.19 7.60
C THR A 158 -9.62 -5.24 7.87
N GLN A 159 -9.36 -6.21 8.75
CA GLN A 159 -10.31 -7.24 9.13
C GLN A 159 -11.54 -6.65 9.82
N ALA A 160 -11.35 -5.67 10.73
CA ALA A 160 -12.45 -5.00 11.41
C ALA A 160 -13.33 -4.23 10.42
N ILE A 161 -12.72 -3.41 9.54
CA ILE A 161 -13.45 -2.65 8.52
C ILE A 161 -14.20 -3.56 7.55
N HIS A 162 -13.59 -4.67 7.12
CA HIS A 162 -14.25 -5.67 6.28
C HIS A 162 -15.56 -6.15 6.92
N GLU A 163 -15.52 -6.49 8.21
CA GLU A 163 -16.68 -6.97 8.95
C GLU A 163 -17.75 -5.86 9.16
N GLU A 164 -17.33 -4.61 9.39
CA GLU A 164 -18.24 -3.47 9.45
C GLU A 164 -18.99 -3.30 8.13
N MET A 165 -18.29 -3.27 6.99
CA MET A 165 -18.93 -3.15 5.67
C MET A 165 -19.89 -4.31 5.37
N ARG A 166 -19.52 -5.53 5.79
CA ARG A 166 -20.37 -6.70 5.67
C ARG A 166 -21.67 -6.58 6.49
N ARG A 167 -21.58 -6.13 7.75
CA ARG A 167 -22.74 -5.93 8.65
C ARG A 167 -23.66 -4.83 8.14
N ASP A 168 -23.10 -3.77 7.60
CA ASP A 168 -23.86 -2.63 7.06
C ASP A 168 -24.40 -2.90 5.64
N ASN A 169 -24.25 -4.13 5.12
CA ASN A 169 -24.66 -4.53 3.76
C ASN A 169 -24.11 -3.61 2.68
N LYS A 170 -22.89 -3.08 2.85
CA LYS A 170 -22.22 -2.24 1.85
C LYS A 170 -21.55 -3.10 0.79
N ASN A 171 -21.73 -2.72 -0.48
CA ASN A 171 -21.04 -3.36 -1.59
C ASN A 171 -19.63 -2.77 -1.80
N VAL A 172 -18.89 -2.61 -0.70
CA VAL A 172 -17.48 -2.18 -0.69
C VAL A 172 -16.63 -3.34 -0.20
N LYS A 173 -15.61 -3.70 -0.96
CA LYS A 173 -14.70 -4.79 -0.60
C LYS A 173 -13.43 -4.22 0.01
N VAL A 174 -13.11 -4.67 1.21
CA VAL A 174 -11.88 -4.28 1.92
C VAL A 174 -11.12 -5.54 2.28
N SER A 175 -9.89 -5.66 1.79
CA SER A 175 -9.07 -6.87 1.95
C SER A 175 -7.63 -6.53 2.31
N VAL A 176 -6.94 -7.50 2.89
CA VAL A 176 -5.52 -7.41 3.23
C VAL A 176 -4.74 -8.52 2.56
N LEU A 177 -3.69 -8.15 1.83
CA LEU A 177 -2.71 -9.08 1.27
C LEU A 177 -1.59 -9.28 2.29
N CYS A 178 -1.35 -10.51 2.72
CA CYS A 178 -0.35 -10.85 3.74
C CYS A 178 0.76 -11.76 3.18
N PRO A 179 1.65 -11.25 2.32
CA PRO A 179 2.70 -12.08 1.75
C PRO A 179 3.74 -12.44 2.79
N GLY A 180 4.36 -13.61 2.60
CA GLY A 180 5.67 -13.94 3.17
C GLY A 180 6.79 -13.16 2.47
N PRO A 181 8.06 -13.60 2.57
CA PRO A 181 9.17 -12.97 1.85
C PRO A 181 8.92 -12.93 0.32
N VAL A 182 9.12 -11.76 -0.29
CA VAL A 182 8.96 -11.55 -1.74
C VAL A 182 10.26 -10.98 -2.30
N LYS A 183 10.67 -11.40 -3.48
CA LYS A 183 11.87 -10.93 -4.17
C LYS A 183 11.68 -9.49 -4.67
N THR A 184 11.88 -8.54 -3.79
CA THR A 184 11.76 -7.11 -4.07
C THR A 184 12.95 -6.35 -3.51
N ASN A 185 13.02 -5.04 -3.74
CA ASN A 185 14.03 -4.18 -3.12
C ASN A 185 13.79 -3.94 -1.61
N PHE A 186 12.74 -4.50 -1.04
CA PHE A 186 12.39 -4.35 0.38
C PHE A 186 13.55 -4.77 1.29
N ASN A 187 14.22 -5.89 0.98
CA ASN A 187 15.32 -6.41 1.80
C ASN A 187 16.50 -5.44 1.88
N ASN A 188 16.80 -4.74 0.78
CA ASN A 188 17.87 -3.74 0.75
C ASN A 188 17.47 -2.47 1.53
N VAL A 189 16.20 -2.07 1.46
CA VAL A 189 15.70 -0.89 2.19
C VAL A 189 15.61 -1.15 3.70
N ALA A 190 15.25 -2.38 4.07
CA ALA A 190 15.12 -2.82 5.46
C ALA A 190 16.46 -3.27 6.08
N ASP A 191 17.52 -3.39 5.27
CA ASP A 191 18.82 -3.96 5.62
C ASP A 191 18.71 -5.36 6.26
N VAL A 192 17.91 -6.24 5.62
CA VAL A 192 17.63 -7.59 6.13
C VAL A 192 17.90 -8.64 5.07
N LYS A 193 18.44 -9.80 5.51
CA LYS A 193 18.59 -11.00 4.68
C LYS A 193 17.67 -12.10 5.24
N PHE A 194 16.72 -12.53 4.41
CA PHE A 194 15.88 -13.68 4.77
C PHE A 194 16.54 -15.00 4.36
N CYS A 195 16.47 -15.99 5.23
CA CYS A 195 16.94 -17.35 4.94
C CYS A 195 15.99 -18.11 4.00
N ILE A 196 14.75 -17.64 3.83
CA ILE A 196 13.71 -18.26 3.01
C ILE A 196 13.71 -17.62 1.62
N ARG A 197 13.63 -18.47 0.58
CA ARG A 197 13.51 -17.99 -0.81
C ARG A 197 12.21 -17.20 -0.99
N GLY A 198 12.34 -15.93 -1.36
CA GLY A 198 11.18 -15.06 -1.60
C GLY A 198 10.34 -15.49 -2.82
N LEU A 199 9.04 -15.23 -2.76
CA LEU A 199 8.11 -15.41 -3.88
C LEU A 199 8.38 -14.42 -5.02
N ASP A 200 7.91 -14.74 -6.21
CA ASP A 200 7.90 -13.80 -7.33
C ASP A 200 6.84 -12.71 -7.07
N PRO A 201 7.17 -11.41 -7.17
CA PRO A 201 6.20 -10.33 -6.97
C PRO A 201 5.04 -10.36 -7.99
N LYS A 202 5.24 -10.87 -9.21
CA LYS A 202 4.15 -11.08 -10.20
C LYS A 202 3.15 -12.11 -9.70
N PHE A 203 3.64 -13.20 -9.14
CA PHE A 203 2.79 -14.24 -8.55
C PHE A 203 1.96 -13.64 -7.41
N VAL A 204 2.59 -12.88 -6.51
CA VAL A 204 1.91 -12.24 -5.36
C VAL A 204 0.85 -11.24 -5.82
N ALA A 205 1.15 -10.43 -6.84
CA ALA A 205 0.21 -9.43 -7.38
C ALA A 205 -1.08 -10.03 -7.97
N ARG A 206 -1.03 -11.26 -8.49
CA ARG A 206 -2.22 -11.95 -9.03
C ARG A 206 -3.16 -12.50 -7.96
N TYR A 207 -2.70 -12.59 -6.72
CA TYR A 207 -3.51 -12.99 -5.56
C TYR A 207 -3.97 -11.79 -4.71
N ALA A 208 -3.67 -10.59 -5.15
CA ALA A 208 -3.97 -9.34 -4.47
C ALA A 208 -5.43 -8.87 -4.59
#